data_58e93fe0eb5956407f10e1cc12f67d23
#
_entry.id   58e93fe0eb5956407f10e1cc12f67d23
#
_cell.length_a   1.000
_cell.length_b   1.000
_cell.length_c   1.000
_cell.angle_alpha   90.00
_cell.angle_beta   90.00
_cell.angle_gamma   90.00
#
_symmetry.space_group_name_H-M   'P 1'
#
loop_
_entity.id
_entity.type
_entity.pdbx_description
1 polymer ?
#
loop_
_entity_poly.entity_id
_entity_poly.type
_entity_poly.pdbx_seq_one_letter_code
_entity_poly.pdbx_strand_id
1 'polypeptide(L)' 'MTKTIALVDDDRNILTSVSIALENEGYKVQTYVDGESAYIGITRTPPDLAIIDIKMPRM' A
#
# COMPACT_ATOMS: atom_id res chain seq x y z
N MET A 1 1.45 6.53 -18.63
CA MET A 1 1.58 7.14 -17.29
C MET A 1 1.55 6.08 -16.22
N THR A 2 2.41 6.24 -15.24
CA THR A 2 2.51 5.26 -14.16
C THR A 2 1.45 5.52 -13.10
N LYS A 3 0.69 4.49 -12.78
CA LYS A 3 -0.31 4.58 -11.71
C LYS A 3 0.31 4.18 -10.40
N THR A 4 -0.13 4.82 -9.33
CA THR A 4 0.38 4.58 -7.99
C THR A 4 -0.66 3.82 -7.16
N ILE A 5 -0.20 2.76 -6.50
CA ILE A 5 -1.04 1.93 -5.64
C ILE A 5 -0.49 1.97 -4.23
N ALA A 6 -1.34 2.24 -3.25
CA ALA A 6 -0.97 2.16 -1.84
C ALA A 6 -1.40 0.80 -1.31
N LEU A 7 -0.46 0.12 -0.65
CA LEU A 7 -0.73 -1.17 0.01
C LEU A 7 -0.64 -0.99 1.50
N VAL A 8 -1.67 -1.41 2.23
CA VAL A 8 -1.70 -1.31 3.68
C VAL A 8 -1.94 -2.70 4.26
N ASP A 9 -0.95 -3.24 4.96
CA ASP A 9 -1.03 -4.57 5.55
C ASP A 9 0.00 -4.65 6.66
N ASP A 10 -0.34 -5.28 7.78
CA ASP A 10 0.59 -5.44 8.89
C ASP A 10 1.58 -6.59 8.66
N ASP A 11 1.37 -7.40 7.65
CA ASP A 11 2.28 -8.49 7.31
C ASP A 11 3.28 -8.02 6.26
N ARG A 12 4.52 -7.82 6.69
CA ARG A 12 5.57 -7.30 5.81
C ARG A 12 5.89 -8.24 4.65
N ASN A 13 5.72 -9.53 4.85
CA ASN A 13 5.95 -10.50 3.77
C ASN A 13 4.92 -10.33 2.66
N ILE A 14 3.68 -10.09 3.04
CA ILE A 14 2.63 -9.84 2.06
C ILE A 14 2.90 -8.53 1.33
N LEU A 15 3.27 -7.48 2.06
CA LEU A 15 3.60 -6.21 1.42
C LEU A 15 4.71 -6.38 0.38
N THR A 16 5.76 -7.09 0.73
CA THR A 16 6.88 -7.31 -0.19
C THR A 16 6.44 -8.09 -1.41
N SER A 17 5.74 -9.20 -1.21
CA SER A 17 5.32 -10.06 -2.32
C SER A 17 4.37 -9.35 -3.27
N VAL A 18 3.38 -8.67 -2.73
CA VAL A 18 2.39 -8.01 -3.56
C VAL A 18 2.99 -6.79 -4.26
N SER A 19 3.86 -6.04 -3.56
CA SER A 19 4.47 -4.87 -4.20
C SER A 19 5.35 -5.28 -5.37
N ILE A 20 6.10 -6.37 -5.24
CA ILE A 20 6.92 -6.86 -6.35
C ILE A 20 6.03 -7.24 -7.54
N ALA A 21 4.94 -7.94 -7.30
CA ALA A 21 4.02 -8.34 -8.36
C ALA A 21 3.44 -7.12 -9.07
N LEU A 22 3.03 -6.11 -8.31
CA LEU A 22 2.44 -4.91 -8.89
C LEU A 22 3.48 -4.09 -9.65
N GLU A 23 4.70 -4.00 -9.13
CA GLU A 23 5.77 -3.27 -9.81
C GLU A 23 6.11 -3.95 -11.14
N ASN A 24 6.05 -5.28 -11.18
CA ASN A 24 6.28 -5.99 -12.42
C ASN A 24 5.21 -5.68 -13.47
N GLU A 25 4.02 -5.27 -13.04
CA GLU A 25 2.96 -4.87 -13.95
C GLU A 25 3.05 -3.39 -14.34
N GLY A 26 4.06 -2.69 -13.86
CA GLY A 26 4.27 -1.29 -14.23
C GLY A 26 3.70 -0.28 -13.26
N TYR A 27 3.23 -0.71 -12.11
CA TYR A 27 2.69 0.22 -11.11
C TYR A 27 3.79 0.72 -10.18
N LYS A 28 3.56 1.91 -9.64
CA LYS A 28 4.38 2.43 -8.56
C LYS A 28 3.66 2.09 -7.25
N VAL A 29 4.38 1.57 -6.25
CA VAL A 29 3.75 1.05 -5.04
C VAL A 29 4.26 1.79 -3.81
N GLN A 30 3.32 2.21 -2.95
CA GLN A 30 3.59 2.76 -1.63
C GLN A 30 3.11 1.74 -0.61
N THR A 31 3.97 1.38 0.35
CA THR A 31 3.61 0.36 1.35
C THR A 31 3.53 0.96 2.73
N TYR A 32 2.56 0.49 3.51
CA TYR A 32 2.33 0.94 4.88
C TYR A 32 2.00 -0.27 5.74
N VAL A 33 2.48 -0.28 6.99
CA VAL A 33 2.29 -1.43 7.88
C VAL A 33 1.14 -1.24 8.87
N ASP A 34 0.58 -0.05 8.95
CA ASP A 34 -0.55 0.21 9.84
C ASP A 34 -1.41 1.35 9.32
N GLY A 35 -2.56 1.54 9.95
CA GLY A 35 -3.51 2.55 9.48
C GLY A 35 -3.02 3.97 9.67
N GLU A 36 -2.26 4.23 10.72
CA GLU A 36 -1.76 5.57 11.00
C GLU A 36 -0.75 6.01 9.93
N SER A 37 0.23 5.14 9.64
CA SER A 37 1.22 5.42 8.60
C SER A 37 0.54 5.61 7.25
N ALA A 38 -0.45 4.77 6.96
CA ALA A 38 -1.19 4.86 5.71
C ALA A 38 -1.94 6.18 5.60
N TYR A 39 -2.60 6.58 6.67
CA TYR A 39 -3.35 7.84 6.66
C TYR A 39 -2.43 9.01 6.35
N ILE A 40 -1.29 9.07 7.03
CA ILE A 40 -0.33 10.15 6.83
C ILE A 40 0.22 10.13 5.40
N GLY A 41 0.66 8.96 4.93
CA GLY A 41 1.28 8.84 3.63
C GLY A 41 0.30 9.08 2.48
N ILE A 42 -0.90 8.54 2.59
CA ILE A 42 -1.92 8.68 1.55
C ILE A 42 -2.41 10.12 1.48
N THR A 43 -2.51 10.79 2.63
CA THR A 43 -2.93 12.19 2.66
C THR A 43 -1.88 13.09 2.00
N ARG A 44 -0.61 12.80 2.22
CA ARG A 44 0.49 13.56 1.63
C ARG A 44 0.66 13.29 0.15
N THR A 45 0.57 12.04 -0.24
CA THR A 45 0.84 11.61 -1.61
C THR A 45 -0.29 10.66 -2.03
N PRO A 46 -1.42 11.21 -2.48
CA PRO A 46 -2.59 10.39 -2.79
C PRO A 46 -2.28 9.39 -3.93
N PRO A 47 -2.60 8.12 -3.73
CA PRO A 47 -2.44 7.12 -4.78
C PRO A 47 -3.65 7.11 -5.70
N ASP A 48 -3.52 6.40 -6.82
CA ASP A 48 -4.65 6.17 -7.70
C ASP A 48 -5.59 5.12 -7.14
N LEU A 49 -5.03 4.17 -6.35
CA LEU A 49 -5.81 3.08 -5.75
C LEU A 49 -5.16 2.70 -4.44
N ALA A 50 -5.97 2.35 -3.45
CA ALA A 50 -5.48 1.86 -2.17
C ALA A 50 -6.03 0.46 -1.93
N ILE A 51 -5.14 -0.47 -1.56
CA ILE A 51 -5.50 -1.84 -1.19
C ILE A 51 -5.21 -1.97 0.30
N ILE A 52 -6.26 -2.15 1.10
CA ILE A 52 -6.16 -2.15 2.55
C ILE A 52 -6.62 -3.49 3.10
N ASP A 53 -5.79 -4.10 3.95
CA ASP A 53 -6.17 -5.32 4.65
C ASP A 53 -7.07 -4.95 5.82
N ILE A 54 -8.34 -5.30 5.70
CA ILE A 54 -9.35 -4.96 6.71
C ILE A 54 -9.22 -5.78 7.99
N LYS A 55 -8.30 -6.74 8.02
CA LYS A 55 -8.06 -7.53 9.23
C LYS A 55 -7.15 -6.83 10.24
N MET A 56 -6.61 -5.67 9.87
CA MET A 56 -5.72 -4.96 10.78
C MET A 56 -6.47 -4.48 12.01
N PRO A 57 -6.02 -4.85 13.20
CA PRO A 57 -6.77 -4.53 14.42
C PRO A 57 -6.68 -3.07 14.86
N ARG A 58 -5.83 -2.30 14.23
CA ARG A 58 -5.57 -0.92 14.64
C ARG A 58 -6.07 0.11 13.67
N MET A 59 -7.09 -0.20 13.00
CA MET A 59 -7.71 0.78 12.09
C MET A 59 -8.62 1.73 12.83
#